data_14ce71ae8ce9b0c805e672f98a6e0a97
#
_entry.id   14ce71ae8ce9b0c805e672f98a6e0a97
#
_cell.length_a   1.000
_cell.length_b   1.000
_cell.length_c   1.000
_cell.angle_alpha   90.00
_cell.angle_beta   90.00
_cell.angle_gamma   90.00
#
_symmetry.space_group_name_H-M   'P 1'
#
loop_
_entity.id
_entity.type
_entity.pdbx_description
1 polymer ?
#
loop_
_entity_poly.entity_id
_entity_poly.type
_entity_poly.pdbx_seq_one_letter_code
_entity_poly.pdbx_strand_id
1 'polypeptide(L)'
;MTEQAAVLLIFLFVGHFLGDFTPLATARMLEAKLTGSPIGPIALHALVHAVLVGLAVAAIARPVPMLILAAVSVEFWTHLGLDWVKGKMSVRRPGLGDPGQSIFWTALGIDQFAHALVLVGIAFLALM
;
A
#
# COMPACT_ATOMS: atom_id res chain seq x y z
N MET A 1 -9.83 7.58 20.46
CA MET A 1 -8.58 7.44 19.70
C MET A 1 -7.54 8.33 20.39
N THR A 2 -6.37 7.80 20.70
CA THR A 2 -5.29 8.59 21.30
C THR A 2 -4.72 9.57 20.26
N GLU A 3 -4.14 10.68 20.70
CA GLU A 3 -3.46 11.64 19.83
C GLU A 3 -2.36 10.95 19.00
N GLN A 4 -1.57 10.09 19.65
CA GLN A 4 -0.53 9.31 18.99
C GLN A 4 -1.08 8.42 17.86
N ALA A 5 -2.25 7.79 18.07
CA ALA A 5 -2.88 6.96 17.03
C ALA A 5 -3.33 7.81 15.82
N ALA A 6 -3.86 9.00 16.07
CA ALA A 6 -4.25 9.92 15.00
C ALA A 6 -3.03 10.37 14.19
N VAL A 7 -1.95 10.76 14.86
CA VAL A 7 -0.71 11.19 14.21
C VAL A 7 -0.11 10.03 13.40
N LEU A 8 -0.03 8.82 13.96
CA LEU A 8 0.48 7.65 13.23
C LEU A 8 -0.35 7.39 11.97
N LEU A 9 -1.68 7.38 12.07
CA LEU A 9 -2.55 7.17 10.90
C LEU A 9 -2.32 8.23 9.81
N ILE A 10 -2.17 9.50 10.18
CA ILE A 10 -1.85 10.56 9.21
C ILE A 10 -0.55 10.25 8.49
N PHE A 11 0.51 9.87 9.19
CA PHE A 11 1.80 9.55 8.57
C PHE A 11 1.72 8.30 7.69
N LEU A 12 0.97 7.27 8.09
CA LEU A 12 0.75 6.08 7.27
C LEU A 12 0.01 6.41 5.97
N PHE A 13 -1.07 7.21 6.04
CA PHE A 13 -1.81 7.64 4.85
C PHE A 13 -1.00 8.57 3.94
N VAL A 14 -0.22 9.49 4.52
CA VAL A 14 0.71 10.34 3.75
C VAL A 14 1.76 9.48 3.06
N GLY A 15 2.34 8.51 3.76
CA GLY A 15 3.29 7.55 3.18
C GLY A 15 2.68 6.76 2.01
N HIS A 16 1.46 6.26 2.18
CA HIS A 16 0.74 5.55 1.12
C HIS A 16 0.48 6.45 -0.10
N PHE A 17 0.01 7.68 0.12
CA PHE A 17 -0.15 8.66 -0.94
C PHE A 17 1.17 8.94 -1.68
N LEU A 18 2.26 9.14 -0.95
CA LEU A 18 3.58 9.38 -1.56
C LEU A 18 4.04 8.18 -2.40
N GLY A 19 3.82 6.97 -1.93
CA GLY A 19 4.19 5.74 -2.63
C GLY A 19 3.40 5.51 -3.92
N ASP A 20 2.10 5.81 -3.95
CA ASP A 20 1.22 5.53 -5.10
C ASP A 20 1.11 6.68 -6.11
N PHE A 21 1.17 7.95 -5.64
CA PHE A 21 0.77 9.11 -6.45
C PHE A 21 1.90 10.12 -6.68
N THR A 22 3.15 9.75 -6.38
CA THR A 22 4.32 10.59 -6.64
C THR A 22 5.36 9.85 -7.49
N PRO A 23 6.47 10.48 -7.91
CA PRO A 23 7.55 9.82 -8.65
C PRO A 23 8.23 8.65 -7.91
N LEU A 24 7.89 8.36 -6.66
CA LEU A 24 8.28 7.13 -5.98
C LEU A 24 7.67 5.89 -6.65
N ALA A 25 6.48 6.02 -7.26
CA ALA A 25 5.92 5.03 -8.17
C ALA A 25 6.47 5.26 -9.57
N THR A 26 7.55 4.60 -9.93
CA THR A 26 8.16 4.73 -11.26
C THR A 26 7.23 4.19 -12.37
N ALA A 27 7.39 4.67 -13.60
CA ALA A 27 6.61 4.20 -14.74
C ALA A 27 6.65 2.66 -14.87
N ARG A 28 7.81 2.05 -14.67
CA ARG A 28 7.98 0.59 -14.72
C ARG A 28 7.18 -0.15 -13.64
N MET A 29 7.08 0.42 -12.44
CA MET A 29 6.25 -0.14 -11.37
C MET A 29 4.76 -0.05 -11.73
N LEU A 30 4.32 1.10 -12.24
CA LEU A 30 2.93 1.32 -12.64
C LEU A 30 2.51 0.41 -13.81
N GLU A 31 3.35 0.24 -14.82
CA GLU A 31 3.11 -0.70 -15.93
C GLU A 31 2.94 -2.14 -15.43
N ALA A 32 3.83 -2.58 -14.53
CA ALA A 32 3.74 -3.91 -13.94
C ALA A 32 2.46 -4.09 -13.10
N LYS A 33 2.03 -3.07 -12.36
CA LYS A 33 0.77 -3.07 -11.58
C LYS A 33 -0.46 -3.26 -12.48
N LEU A 34 -0.46 -2.70 -13.70
CA LEU A 34 -1.59 -2.83 -14.63
C LEU A 34 -1.82 -4.28 -15.09
N THR A 35 -0.79 -5.09 -15.13
CA THR A 35 -0.87 -6.47 -15.67
C THR A 35 -0.58 -7.55 -14.61
N GLY A 36 -0.11 -7.15 -13.43
CA GLY A 36 0.41 -8.07 -12.43
C GLY A 36 1.68 -8.82 -12.89
N SER A 37 2.46 -8.23 -13.81
CA SER A 37 3.67 -8.83 -14.38
C SER A 37 4.58 -7.76 -15.02
N PRO A 38 5.91 -7.85 -14.87
CA PRO A 38 6.63 -8.83 -14.05
C PRO A 38 6.50 -8.52 -12.54
N ILE A 39 6.66 -9.53 -11.70
CA ILE A 39 6.46 -9.39 -10.24
C ILE A 39 7.53 -8.50 -9.57
N GLY A 40 8.75 -8.45 -10.10
CA GLY A 40 9.85 -7.70 -9.51
C GLY A 40 9.56 -6.21 -9.30
N PRO A 41 9.12 -5.44 -10.31
CA PRO A 41 8.74 -4.04 -10.13
C PRO A 41 7.57 -3.84 -9.16
N ILE A 42 6.60 -4.78 -9.09
CA ILE A 42 5.50 -4.72 -8.11
C ILE A 42 6.05 -4.94 -6.69
N ALA A 43 6.96 -5.91 -6.52
CA ALA A 43 7.62 -6.15 -5.24
C ALA A 43 8.48 -4.94 -4.81
N LEU A 44 9.17 -4.27 -5.74
CA LEU A 44 9.91 -3.05 -5.44
C LEU A 44 8.97 -1.91 -5.02
N HIS A 45 7.81 -1.79 -5.66
CA HIS A 45 6.78 -0.83 -5.27
C HIS A 45 6.26 -1.12 -3.84
N ALA A 46 5.91 -2.36 -3.55
CA ALA A 46 5.51 -2.77 -2.20
C ALA A 46 6.62 -2.53 -1.15
N LEU A 47 7.89 -2.69 -1.53
CA LEU A 47 9.02 -2.36 -0.66
C LEU A 47 9.10 -0.87 -0.33
N VAL A 48 8.84 0.02 -1.30
CA VAL A 48 8.75 1.46 -1.05
C VAL A 48 7.72 1.77 0.03
N HIS A 49 6.51 1.20 -0.08
CA HIS A 49 5.45 1.37 0.93
C HIS A 49 5.87 0.80 2.29
N ALA A 50 6.45 -0.40 2.31
CA ALA A 50 6.91 -1.03 3.54
C ALA A 50 7.98 -0.19 4.27
N VAL A 51 8.91 0.43 3.53
CA VAL A 51 9.91 1.35 4.09
C VAL A 51 9.24 2.59 4.68
N LEU A 52 8.29 3.21 3.97
CA LEU A 52 7.57 4.39 4.46
C LEU A 52 6.77 4.08 5.74
N VAL A 53 6.12 2.92 5.79
CA VAL A 53 5.44 2.41 6.99
C VAL A 53 6.42 2.19 8.14
N GLY A 54 7.55 1.54 7.87
CA GLY A 54 8.59 1.31 8.88
C GLY A 54 9.11 2.61 9.49
N LEU A 55 9.34 3.63 8.66
CA LEU A 55 9.76 4.98 9.11
C LEU A 55 8.68 5.65 9.95
N ALA A 56 7.41 5.59 9.56
CA ALA A 56 6.30 6.16 10.31
C ALA A 56 6.15 5.48 11.69
N VAL A 57 6.18 4.15 11.74
CA VAL A 57 6.09 3.39 12.99
C VAL A 57 7.29 3.68 13.90
N ALA A 58 8.51 3.70 13.35
CA ALA A 58 9.71 4.00 14.13
C ALA A 58 9.72 5.43 14.71
N ALA A 59 9.14 6.40 13.98
CA ALA A 59 9.13 7.80 14.41
C ALA A 59 8.01 8.12 15.42
N ILE A 60 6.85 7.47 15.30
CA ILE A 60 5.62 7.87 16.02
C ILE A 60 5.24 6.85 17.11
N ALA A 61 5.39 5.55 16.84
CA ALA A 61 5.13 4.50 17.81
C ALA A 61 6.37 4.24 18.70
N ARG A 62 6.26 3.30 19.63
CA ARG A 62 7.42 2.85 20.40
C ARG A 62 8.42 2.19 19.44
N PRO A 63 9.70 2.56 19.44
CA PRO A 63 10.70 1.99 18.53
C PRO A 63 11.14 0.58 18.96
N VAL A 64 10.18 -0.35 19.06
CA VAL A 64 10.44 -1.76 19.31
C VAL A 64 10.75 -2.44 17.98
N PRO A 65 11.98 -2.95 17.77
CA PRO A 65 12.39 -3.50 16.48
C PRO A 65 11.45 -4.59 15.94
N MET A 66 10.91 -5.41 16.81
CA MET A 66 9.97 -6.48 16.43
C MET A 66 8.65 -5.93 15.88
N LEU A 67 8.11 -4.86 16.47
CA LEU A 67 6.89 -4.22 15.98
C LEU A 67 7.12 -3.52 14.63
N ILE A 68 8.27 -2.87 14.46
CA ILE A 68 8.65 -2.27 13.17
C ILE A 68 8.76 -3.35 12.10
N LEU A 69 9.47 -4.44 12.40
CA LEU A 69 9.61 -5.57 11.47
C LEU A 69 8.26 -6.20 11.12
N ALA A 70 7.37 -6.37 12.08
CA ALA A 70 6.02 -6.89 11.85
C ALA A 70 5.22 -5.95 10.95
N ALA A 71 5.21 -4.63 11.22
CA ALA A 71 4.53 -3.63 10.41
C ALA A 71 5.05 -3.60 8.97
N VAL A 72 6.37 -3.58 8.78
CA VAL A 72 7.04 -3.65 7.46
C VAL A 72 6.65 -4.92 6.72
N SER A 73 6.66 -6.07 7.41
CA SER A 73 6.31 -7.36 6.79
C SER A 73 4.84 -7.42 6.39
N VAL A 74 3.93 -6.97 7.26
CA VAL A 74 2.49 -6.91 6.95
C VAL A 74 2.25 -6.02 5.74
N GLU A 75 2.80 -4.80 5.74
CA GLU A 75 2.65 -3.89 4.60
C GLU A 75 3.20 -4.50 3.31
N PHE A 76 4.43 -5.01 3.33
CA PHE A 76 5.06 -5.57 2.13
C PHE A 76 4.22 -6.66 1.48
N TRP A 77 3.82 -7.68 2.25
CA TRP A 77 3.12 -8.83 1.70
C TRP A 77 1.68 -8.53 1.30
N THR A 78 0.98 -7.70 2.07
CA THR A 78 -0.40 -7.32 1.74
C THR A 78 -0.44 -6.39 0.54
N HIS A 79 0.43 -5.38 0.48
CA HIS A 79 0.52 -4.45 -0.64
C HIS A 79 0.88 -5.17 -1.95
N LEU A 80 1.92 -6.01 -1.91
CA LEU A 80 2.30 -6.85 -3.05
C LEU A 80 1.13 -7.73 -3.53
N GLY A 81 0.44 -8.38 -2.59
CA GLY A 81 -0.68 -9.26 -2.91
C GLY A 81 -1.86 -8.53 -3.54
N LEU A 82 -2.26 -7.39 -2.98
CA LEU A 82 -3.36 -6.57 -3.48
C LEU A 82 -3.07 -6.05 -4.90
N ASP A 83 -1.90 -5.47 -5.12
CA ASP A 83 -1.50 -4.96 -6.43
C ASP A 83 -1.39 -6.07 -7.47
N TRP A 84 -0.81 -7.21 -7.11
CA TRP A 84 -0.68 -8.35 -7.99
C TRP A 84 -2.04 -8.92 -8.40
N VAL A 85 -2.95 -9.12 -7.45
CA VAL A 85 -4.31 -9.63 -7.71
C VAL A 85 -5.06 -8.66 -8.61
N LYS A 86 -5.05 -7.37 -8.31
CA LYS A 86 -5.70 -6.33 -9.12
C LYS A 86 -5.16 -6.33 -10.55
N GLY A 87 -3.84 -6.38 -10.74
CA GLY A 87 -3.22 -6.46 -12.06
C GLY A 87 -3.66 -7.70 -12.84
N LYS A 88 -3.69 -8.89 -12.21
CA LYS A 88 -4.19 -10.11 -12.83
C LYS A 88 -5.68 -10.05 -13.19
N MET A 89 -6.49 -9.39 -12.37
CA MET A 89 -7.90 -9.15 -12.66
C MET A 89 -8.09 -8.20 -13.86
N SER A 90 -7.27 -7.15 -13.97
CA SER A 90 -7.33 -6.18 -15.07
C SER A 90 -6.99 -6.83 -16.42
N VAL A 91 -6.06 -7.77 -16.45
CA VAL A 91 -5.78 -8.55 -17.67
C VAL A 91 -6.98 -9.40 -18.10
N ARG A 92 -7.71 -10.00 -17.13
CA ARG A 92 -8.89 -10.83 -17.43
C ARG A 92 -10.13 -10.01 -17.78
N ARG A 93 -10.22 -8.78 -17.28
CA ARG A 93 -11.32 -7.84 -17.48
C ARG A 93 -10.76 -6.46 -17.80
N PRO A 94 -10.47 -6.14 -19.06
CA PRO A 94 -9.79 -4.89 -19.47
C PRO A 94 -10.46 -3.62 -18.96
N GLY A 95 -11.78 -3.62 -18.79
CA GLY A 95 -12.51 -2.48 -18.22
C GLY A 95 -12.07 -2.09 -16.80
N LEU A 96 -11.45 -2.99 -16.04
CA LEU A 96 -10.87 -2.67 -14.72
C LEU A 96 -9.60 -1.81 -14.80
N GLY A 97 -8.95 -1.75 -15.97
CA GLY A 97 -7.78 -0.94 -16.24
C GLY A 97 -8.08 0.32 -17.09
N ASP A 98 -9.33 0.56 -17.47
CA ASP A 98 -9.73 1.65 -18.35
C ASP A 98 -10.46 2.77 -17.58
N PRO A 99 -9.81 3.93 -17.36
CA PRO A 99 -10.42 5.08 -16.66
C PRO A 99 -11.70 5.64 -17.32
N GLY A 100 -11.95 5.32 -18.60
CA GLY A 100 -13.17 5.67 -19.31
C GLY A 100 -14.39 4.86 -18.88
N GLN A 101 -14.21 3.80 -18.10
CA GLN A 101 -15.29 2.92 -17.64
C GLN A 101 -15.57 3.09 -16.14
N SER A 102 -16.85 3.09 -15.77
CA SER A 102 -17.26 3.23 -14.36
C SER A 102 -16.71 2.12 -13.45
N ILE A 103 -16.55 0.91 -13.98
CA ILE A 103 -16.02 -0.24 -13.23
C ILE A 103 -14.56 -0.01 -12.79
N PHE A 104 -13.78 0.76 -13.55
CA PHE A 104 -12.41 1.16 -13.16
C PHE A 104 -12.42 1.93 -11.83
N TRP A 105 -13.28 2.92 -11.69
CA TRP A 105 -13.36 3.75 -10.49
C TRP A 105 -13.81 2.97 -9.27
N THR A 106 -14.74 2.03 -9.47
CA THR A 106 -15.17 1.10 -8.41
C THR A 106 -14.01 0.20 -7.98
N ALA A 107 -13.29 -0.39 -8.94
CA ALA A 107 -12.14 -1.25 -8.66
C ALA A 107 -11.01 -0.49 -7.97
N LEU A 108 -10.72 0.74 -8.42
CA LEU A 108 -9.72 1.61 -7.78
C LEU A 108 -10.15 1.96 -6.34
N GLY A 109 -11.42 2.28 -6.13
CA GLY A 109 -11.93 2.60 -4.78
C GLY A 109 -11.81 1.41 -3.83
N ILE A 110 -12.16 0.20 -4.27
CA ILE A 110 -12.02 -1.03 -3.47
C ILE A 110 -10.54 -1.31 -3.15
N ASP A 111 -9.67 -1.16 -4.13
CA ASP A 111 -8.23 -1.32 -3.99
C ASP A 111 -7.66 -0.36 -2.93
N GLN A 112 -7.94 0.92 -3.05
CA GLN A 112 -7.49 1.95 -2.10
C GLN A 112 -8.09 1.72 -0.70
N PHE A 113 -9.34 1.28 -0.63
CA PHE A 113 -9.99 0.94 0.65
C PHE A 113 -9.34 -0.27 1.32
N ALA A 114 -8.97 -1.30 0.55
CA ALA A 114 -8.27 -2.47 1.09
C ALA A 114 -6.90 -2.08 1.68
N HIS A 115 -6.12 -1.25 0.96
CA HIS A 115 -4.86 -0.71 1.50
C HIS A 115 -5.09 0.13 2.77
N ALA A 116 -6.12 0.98 2.79
CA ALA A 116 -6.47 1.77 3.98
C ALA A 116 -6.76 0.88 5.20
N LEU A 117 -7.47 -0.23 5.03
CA LEU A 117 -7.74 -1.18 6.11
C LEU A 117 -6.46 -1.84 6.64
N VAL A 118 -5.50 -2.15 5.76
CA VAL A 118 -4.18 -2.66 6.17
C VAL A 118 -3.45 -1.62 7.03
N LEU A 119 -3.41 -0.35 6.61
CA LEU A 119 -2.75 0.72 7.37
C LEU A 119 -3.40 0.93 8.75
N VAL A 120 -4.72 0.86 8.83
CA VAL A 120 -5.44 0.90 10.12
C VAL A 120 -5.05 -0.30 11.00
N GLY A 121 -4.98 -1.50 10.44
CA GLY A 121 -4.51 -2.70 11.15
C GLY A 121 -3.08 -2.56 11.65
N ILE A 122 -2.18 -1.99 10.85
CA ILE A 122 -0.79 -1.70 11.23
C ILE A 122 -0.74 -0.69 12.38
N ALA A 123 -1.58 0.36 12.34
CA ALA A 123 -1.64 1.34 13.43
C ALA A 123 -2.06 0.69 14.75
N PHE A 124 -3.04 -0.21 14.73
CA PHE A 124 -3.43 -1.00 15.90
C PHE A 124 -2.27 -1.87 16.38
N LEU A 125 -1.63 -2.62 15.49
CA LEU A 125 -0.49 -3.48 15.83
C LEU A 125 0.66 -2.69 16.47
N ALA A 126 0.97 -1.51 15.95
CA ALA A 126 2.11 -0.71 16.39
C ALA A 126 1.89 -0.01 17.75
N LEU A 127 0.63 0.14 18.18
CA LEU A 127 0.25 0.85 19.41
C LEU A 127 -0.22 -0.08 20.55
N MET A 128 -0.25 -1.39 20.31
CA MET A 128 -0.49 -2.40 21.35
C MET A 128 0.72 -2.52 22.29
#